data_096ce3c09be4a3798ae790b470f19fd5
#
_entry.id   096ce3c09be4a3798ae790b470f19fd5
#
_cell.length_a   1.000
_cell.length_b   1.000
_cell.length_c   1.000
_cell.angle_alpha   90.00
_cell.angle_beta   90.00
_cell.angle_gamma   90.00
#
_symmetry.space_group_name_H-M   'P 1'
#
loop_
_entity.id
_entity.type
_entity.pdbx_description
1 polymer ?
#
loop_
_entity_poly.entity_id
_entity_poly.type
_entity_poly.pdbx_seq_one_letter_code
_entity_poly.pdbx_strand_id
1 'polypeptide(L)'
;MPWPLTRFVFGSLLLSLTWAVHAAEPAPAEGYRVLAGDKGHVALVNPKGDVEWETATKADVHDLWLLPDGNVLFLFSPAKVVEVNREKQVVWEYEGKPANPKVPRVEIHSFQRLDNGITMIAESGNGRIVEVDKAGKIVHEVPLTLEHPDPHRDTRMVRKLDTGNYLVCHEGDGKIREYDHDGKVVWTYTLELGGRPRSPGHGPEGHGTEVFGALRLKNGNTLIAGGNNNRILEVTSEGKTVWSLDQRELPGITLAWITTLHALPNGNIIVGNCHAGPENPQLFEVTRDKKVVWTFRDFKTFGNGLASAHVLGLPEGTRR
;
A
#
# COMPACT_ATOMS: atom_id res chain seq x y z
N MET A 1 -10.86 -27.79 -75.51
CA MET A 1 -11.78 -27.75 -74.36
C MET A 1 -11.04 -27.06 -73.22
N PRO A 2 -11.42 -25.85 -72.80
CA PRO A 2 -10.76 -25.19 -71.65
C PRO A 2 -11.52 -25.51 -70.37
N TRP A 3 -10.75 -25.71 -69.30
CA TRP A 3 -11.23 -25.96 -67.94
C TRP A 3 -11.62 -24.66 -67.28
N PRO A 4 -12.64 -24.64 -66.38
CA PRO A 4 -13.07 -23.42 -65.70
C PRO A 4 -12.22 -23.12 -64.48
N LEU A 5 -11.74 -21.87 -64.34
CA LEU A 5 -11.08 -21.30 -63.17
C LEU A 5 -12.11 -21.00 -62.09
N THR A 6 -12.06 -21.74 -60.97
CA THR A 6 -12.84 -21.47 -59.76
C THR A 6 -12.14 -20.38 -58.97
N ARG A 7 -12.75 -19.21 -58.83
CA ARG A 7 -12.26 -18.14 -57.94
C ARG A 7 -12.71 -18.43 -56.49
N PHE A 8 -11.77 -18.64 -55.61
CA PHE A 8 -12.01 -18.60 -54.15
C PHE A 8 -12.03 -17.15 -53.67
N VAL A 9 -13.17 -16.73 -53.13
CA VAL A 9 -13.31 -15.44 -52.43
C VAL A 9 -13.00 -15.71 -50.98
N PHE A 10 -11.87 -15.19 -50.47
CA PHE A 10 -11.57 -15.17 -49.05
C PHE A 10 -12.31 -14.00 -48.42
N GLY A 11 -13.37 -14.30 -47.71
CA GLY A 11 -14.04 -13.34 -46.82
C GLY A 11 -13.25 -13.18 -45.53
N SER A 12 -12.60 -12.02 -45.35
CA SER A 12 -11.97 -11.67 -44.06
C SER A 12 -13.04 -11.28 -43.06
N LEU A 13 -13.28 -12.15 -42.08
CA LEU A 13 -14.12 -11.86 -40.92
C LEU A 13 -13.30 -11.00 -39.94
N LEU A 14 -13.51 -9.69 -39.93
CA LEU A 14 -13.00 -8.80 -38.88
C LEU A 14 -13.83 -9.03 -37.61
N LEU A 15 -13.30 -9.81 -36.65
CA LEU A 15 -13.82 -9.82 -35.28
C LEU A 15 -13.42 -8.52 -34.59
N SER A 16 -14.34 -7.59 -34.47
CA SER A 16 -14.20 -6.44 -33.56
C SER A 16 -14.36 -6.93 -32.12
N LEU A 17 -13.25 -7.08 -31.39
CA LEU A 17 -13.27 -7.22 -29.94
C LEU A 17 -13.73 -5.87 -29.35
N THR A 18 -14.98 -5.74 -29.02
CA THR A 18 -15.47 -4.66 -28.16
C THR A 18 -15.09 -4.99 -26.73
N TRP A 19 -14.10 -4.30 -26.19
CA TRP A 19 -13.85 -4.28 -24.76
C TRP A 19 -15.06 -3.65 -24.07
N ALA A 20 -15.82 -4.44 -23.34
CA ALA A 20 -16.86 -3.92 -22.45
C ALA A 20 -16.13 -3.11 -21.35
N VAL A 21 -16.19 -1.81 -21.46
CA VAL A 21 -15.84 -0.91 -20.34
C VAL A 21 -16.92 -1.15 -19.30
N HIS A 22 -16.62 -1.96 -18.29
CA HIS A 22 -17.48 -2.06 -17.11
C HIS A 22 -17.47 -0.68 -16.47
N ALA A 23 -18.62 -0.03 -16.45
CA ALA A 23 -18.79 1.19 -15.67
C ALA A 23 -18.40 0.88 -14.23
N ALA A 24 -17.53 1.73 -13.66
CA ALA A 24 -17.12 1.59 -12.27
C ALA A 24 -18.37 1.60 -11.38
N GLU A 25 -18.54 0.57 -10.55
CA GLU A 25 -19.57 0.63 -9.51
C GLU A 25 -19.25 1.82 -8.61
N PRO A 26 -20.22 2.70 -8.34
CA PRO A 26 -19.99 3.84 -7.46
C PRO A 26 -19.67 3.34 -6.05
N ALA A 27 -18.91 4.14 -5.30
CA ALA A 27 -18.74 3.92 -3.86
C ALA A 27 -20.11 3.74 -3.20
N PRO A 28 -20.25 2.92 -2.14
CA PRO A 28 -21.51 2.78 -1.43
C PRO A 28 -22.08 4.15 -1.05
N ALA A 29 -23.39 4.35 -1.24
CA ALA A 29 -24.05 5.63 -0.95
C ALA A 29 -23.82 6.10 0.51
N GLU A 30 -23.60 5.17 1.44
CA GLU A 30 -23.29 5.44 2.84
C GLU A 30 -21.78 5.59 3.13
N GLY A 31 -20.88 5.32 2.17
CA GLY A 31 -19.43 5.30 2.34
C GLY A 31 -18.90 3.97 2.88
N TYR A 32 -17.63 3.96 3.29
CA TYR A 32 -16.92 2.76 3.74
C TYR A 32 -16.69 2.77 5.26
N ARG A 33 -16.61 1.59 5.86
CA ARG A 33 -15.99 1.42 7.19
C ARG A 33 -14.48 1.54 7.04
N VAL A 34 -13.82 2.16 8.02
CA VAL A 34 -12.37 2.40 8.00
C VAL A 34 -11.77 1.92 9.30
N LEU A 35 -10.83 0.96 9.22
CA LEU A 35 -9.93 0.64 10.30
C LEU A 35 -8.64 1.44 10.09
N ALA A 36 -8.24 2.26 11.05
CA ALA A 36 -7.04 3.10 10.94
C ALA A 36 -6.36 3.30 12.30
N GLY A 37 -5.12 3.78 12.29
CA GLY A 37 -4.35 4.06 13.50
C GLY A 37 -3.68 5.42 13.46
N ASP A 38 -3.93 6.23 14.51
CA ASP A 38 -3.25 7.51 14.77
C ASP A 38 -3.52 7.96 16.23
N LYS A 39 -2.84 8.97 16.72
CA LYS A 39 -3.02 9.54 18.07
C LYS A 39 -2.94 8.51 19.22
N GLY A 40 -2.13 7.48 19.06
CA GLY A 40 -1.92 6.45 20.09
C GLY A 40 -3.03 5.43 20.23
N HIS A 41 -3.90 5.29 19.22
CA HIS A 41 -4.89 4.22 19.17
C HIS A 41 -5.13 3.70 17.74
N VAL A 42 -5.72 2.53 17.65
CA VAL A 42 -6.29 1.93 16.44
C VAL A 42 -7.79 1.89 16.62
N ALA A 43 -8.54 2.37 15.65
CA ALA A 43 -10.00 2.41 15.71
C ALA A 43 -10.65 1.94 14.41
N LEU A 44 -11.80 1.28 14.54
CA LEU A 44 -12.72 0.95 13.47
C LEU A 44 -13.88 1.92 13.51
N VAL A 45 -14.09 2.66 12.42
CA VAL A 45 -15.10 3.69 12.30
C VAL A 45 -16.10 3.30 11.21
N ASN A 46 -17.38 3.49 11.48
CA ASN A 46 -18.44 3.28 10.50
C ASN A 46 -18.57 4.48 9.52
N PRO A 47 -19.36 4.36 8.44
CA PRO A 47 -19.55 5.47 7.49
C PRO A 47 -20.15 6.75 8.08
N LYS A 48 -20.80 6.68 9.27
CA LYS A 48 -21.38 7.84 9.97
C LYS A 48 -20.37 8.55 10.88
N GLY A 49 -19.15 7.98 11.03
CA GLY A 49 -18.11 8.51 11.91
C GLY A 49 -18.21 8.01 13.35
N ASP A 50 -19.05 6.98 13.65
CA ASP A 50 -19.08 6.37 14.96
C ASP A 50 -17.96 5.34 15.11
N VAL A 51 -17.28 5.36 16.24
CA VAL A 51 -16.26 4.36 16.60
C VAL A 51 -16.97 3.07 17.05
N GLU A 52 -16.79 2.00 16.28
CA GLU A 52 -17.37 0.68 16.56
C GLU A 52 -16.44 -0.17 17.44
N TRP A 53 -15.15 0.05 17.37
CA TRP A 53 -14.13 -0.63 18.14
C TRP A 53 -12.85 0.20 18.17
N GLU A 54 -12.11 0.17 19.28
CA GLU A 54 -10.82 0.84 19.41
C GLU A 54 -9.92 0.14 20.41
N THR A 55 -8.59 0.31 20.27
CA THR A 55 -7.60 -0.13 21.25
C THR A 55 -6.38 0.79 21.24
N ALA A 56 -5.62 0.84 22.33
CA ALA A 56 -4.43 1.67 22.42
C ALA A 56 -3.24 1.07 21.64
N THR A 57 -2.37 1.93 21.11
CA THR A 57 -1.05 1.59 20.60
C THR A 57 0.00 2.58 21.13
N LYS A 58 1.28 2.19 21.11
CA LYS A 58 2.45 3.02 21.47
C LYS A 58 3.34 3.33 20.28
N ALA A 59 2.81 3.11 19.07
CA ALA A 59 3.54 3.31 17.83
C ALA A 59 2.78 4.22 16.87
N ASP A 60 3.51 4.86 15.97
CA ASP A 60 2.94 5.41 14.75
C ASP A 60 2.60 4.22 13.84
N VAL A 61 1.32 4.09 13.49
CA VAL A 61 0.81 2.91 12.80
C VAL A 61 1.02 3.05 11.30
N HIS A 62 2.00 2.32 10.77
CA HIS A 62 2.33 2.32 9.34
C HIS A 62 1.67 1.17 8.57
N ASP A 63 1.21 0.12 9.27
CA ASP A 63 0.41 -0.97 8.68
C ASP A 63 -0.56 -1.55 9.72
N LEU A 64 -1.71 -2.04 9.27
CA LEU A 64 -2.73 -2.68 10.09
C LEU A 64 -3.72 -3.47 9.23
N TRP A 65 -4.36 -4.51 9.82
CA TRP A 65 -5.27 -5.40 9.09
C TRP A 65 -6.47 -5.79 9.96
N LEU A 66 -7.68 -5.73 9.40
CA LEU A 66 -8.78 -6.54 9.89
C LEU A 66 -8.66 -7.90 9.23
N LEU A 67 -8.50 -8.94 10.03
CA LEU A 67 -8.38 -10.31 9.57
C LEU A 67 -9.76 -10.93 9.30
N PRO A 68 -9.84 -12.02 8.50
CA PRO A 68 -11.13 -12.66 8.17
C PRO A 68 -11.93 -13.17 9.38
N ASP A 69 -11.24 -13.52 10.47
CA ASP A 69 -11.85 -13.94 11.73
C ASP A 69 -12.36 -12.78 12.61
N GLY A 70 -12.13 -11.55 12.17
CA GLY A 70 -12.53 -10.32 12.86
C GLY A 70 -11.50 -9.81 13.85
N ASN A 71 -10.34 -10.47 13.98
CA ASN A 71 -9.21 -9.97 14.75
C ASN A 71 -8.53 -8.80 14.05
N VAL A 72 -7.83 -7.96 14.82
CA VAL A 72 -7.06 -6.84 14.29
C VAL A 72 -5.57 -7.10 14.50
N LEU A 73 -4.82 -7.10 13.41
CA LEU A 73 -3.36 -7.19 13.41
C LEU A 73 -2.80 -5.78 13.21
N PHE A 74 -1.98 -5.27 14.14
CA PHE A 74 -1.46 -3.91 14.10
C PHE A 74 -0.13 -3.76 14.84
N LEU A 75 0.55 -2.65 14.60
CA LEU A 75 1.79 -2.27 15.27
C LEU A 75 1.45 -1.72 16.67
N PHE A 76 1.90 -2.43 17.73
CA PHE A 76 1.68 -2.02 19.13
C PHE A 76 2.77 -1.11 19.67
N SER A 77 4.02 -1.37 19.29
CA SER A 77 5.19 -0.52 19.59
C SER A 77 6.14 -0.55 18.38
N PRO A 78 7.17 0.29 18.28
CA PRO A 78 7.99 0.40 17.07
C PRO A 78 8.53 -0.93 16.53
N ALA A 79 8.75 -1.93 17.39
CA ALA A 79 9.26 -3.25 17.00
C ALA A 79 8.28 -4.41 17.27
N LYS A 80 7.04 -4.13 17.71
CA LYS A 80 6.10 -5.17 18.15
C LYS A 80 4.80 -5.13 17.38
N VAL A 81 4.48 -6.22 16.71
CA VAL A 81 3.19 -6.48 16.05
C VAL A 81 2.35 -7.37 16.96
N VAL A 82 1.07 -7.04 17.10
CA VAL A 82 0.11 -7.83 17.87
C VAL A 82 -1.13 -8.12 17.02
N GLU A 83 -1.73 -9.27 17.26
CA GLU A 83 -3.09 -9.60 16.85
C GLU A 83 -3.97 -9.58 18.08
N VAL A 84 -5.06 -8.82 18.05
CA VAL A 84 -6.03 -8.76 19.14
C VAL A 84 -7.42 -9.18 18.67
N ASN A 85 -8.16 -9.85 19.52
CA ASN A 85 -9.54 -10.21 19.29
C ASN A 85 -10.51 -9.01 19.56
N ARG A 86 -11.81 -9.21 19.36
CA ARG A 86 -12.82 -8.17 19.62
C ARG A 86 -12.87 -7.70 21.07
N GLU A 87 -12.52 -8.58 22.02
CA GLU A 87 -12.44 -8.32 23.45
C GLU A 87 -11.12 -7.61 23.83
N LYS A 88 -10.30 -7.23 22.84
CA LYS A 88 -8.99 -6.55 23.01
C LYS A 88 -7.93 -7.40 23.73
N GLN A 89 -8.07 -8.73 23.68
CA GLN A 89 -7.06 -9.66 24.20
C GLN A 89 -6.04 -9.96 23.12
N VAL A 90 -4.75 -9.93 23.47
CA VAL A 90 -3.68 -10.33 22.55
C VAL A 90 -3.74 -11.86 22.37
N VAL A 91 -3.95 -12.29 21.14
CA VAL A 91 -4.03 -13.72 20.74
C VAL A 91 -2.80 -14.19 19.97
N TRP A 92 -2.00 -13.27 19.44
CA TRP A 92 -0.70 -13.52 18.83
C TRP A 92 0.16 -12.27 18.90
N GLU A 93 1.48 -12.45 19.00
CA GLU A 93 2.43 -11.35 18.96
C GLU A 93 3.78 -11.74 18.38
N TYR A 94 4.49 -10.77 17.85
CA TYR A 94 5.88 -10.86 17.44
C TYR A 94 6.62 -9.58 17.82
N GLU A 95 7.84 -9.72 18.35
CA GLU A 95 8.70 -8.59 18.68
C GLU A 95 10.07 -8.76 18.02
N GLY A 96 10.38 -7.86 17.05
CA GLY A 96 11.67 -7.79 16.38
C GLY A 96 12.77 -7.39 17.36
N LYS A 97 13.91 -8.08 17.28
CA LYS A 97 15.10 -7.78 18.08
C LYS A 97 16.30 -7.58 17.18
N PRO A 98 17.26 -6.73 17.57
CA PRO A 98 18.52 -6.60 16.84
C PRO A 98 19.17 -7.96 16.59
N ALA A 99 19.43 -8.28 15.32
CA ALA A 99 20.03 -9.55 14.90
C ALA A 99 21.50 -9.66 15.32
N ASN A 100 22.16 -8.53 15.56
CA ASN A 100 23.54 -8.47 16.03
C ASN A 100 23.79 -7.12 16.76
N PRO A 101 24.90 -6.99 17.54
CA PRO A 101 25.19 -5.78 18.31
C PRO A 101 25.41 -4.49 17.52
N LYS A 102 25.59 -4.58 16.20
CA LYS A 102 25.78 -3.38 15.34
C LYS A 102 24.44 -2.75 14.95
N VAL A 103 23.33 -3.47 15.10
CA VAL A 103 21.98 -2.95 14.85
C VAL A 103 21.53 -2.17 16.07
N PRO A 104 21.35 -0.85 15.99
CA PRO A 104 21.05 -0.02 17.17
C PRO A 104 19.61 -0.25 17.67
N ARG A 105 18.68 -0.50 16.77
CA ARG A 105 17.28 -0.78 17.04
C ARG A 105 16.62 -1.44 15.84
N VAL A 106 15.46 -2.06 16.07
CA VAL A 106 14.57 -2.57 15.01
C VAL A 106 13.29 -1.76 15.02
N GLU A 107 12.81 -1.40 13.83
CA GLU A 107 11.47 -0.84 13.62
C GLU A 107 10.72 -1.72 12.63
N ILE A 108 9.41 -1.89 12.83
CA ILE A 108 8.53 -2.63 11.93
C ILE A 108 7.55 -1.64 11.34
N HIS A 109 7.55 -1.52 10.02
CA HIS A 109 6.63 -0.61 9.31
C HIS A 109 5.61 -1.35 8.46
N SER A 110 5.84 -2.62 8.16
CA SER A 110 4.94 -3.41 7.32
C SER A 110 4.90 -4.87 7.73
N PHE A 111 3.71 -5.44 7.65
CA PHE A 111 3.45 -6.86 7.89
C PHE A 111 2.20 -7.29 7.14
N GLN A 112 2.07 -8.60 6.89
CA GLN A 112 0.92 -9.17 6.20
C GLN A 112 0.65 -10.57 6.72
N ARG A 113 -0.59 -10.86 7.15
CA ARG A 113 -1.03 -12.24 7.37
C ARG A 113 -1.28 -12.89 6.01
N LEU A 114 -0.59 -14.00 5.77
CA LEU A 114 -0.73 -14.80 4.56
C LEU A 114 -1.83 -15.86 4.74
N ASP A 115 -2.41 -16.34 3.65
CA ASP A 115 -3.52 -17.31 3.66
C ASP A 115 -3.17 -18.63 4.36
N ASN A 116 -1.90 -19.03 4.38
CA ASN A 116 -1.41 -20.20 5.10
C ASN A 116 -1.23 -19.98 6.61
N GLY A 117 -1.57 -18.80 7.12
CA GLY A 117 -1.47 -18.44 8.54
C GLY A 117 -0.09 -17.95 8.99
N ILE A 118 0.90 -17.90 8.09
CA ILE A 118 2.20 -17.25 8.32
C ILE A 118 2.00 -15.72 8.33
N THR A 119 2.77 -15.01 9.15
CA THR A 119 2.85 -13.55 9.11
C THR A 119 4.19 -13.13 8.52
N MET A 120 4.16 -12.46 7.36
CA MET A 120 5.32 -11.77 6.82
C MET A 120 5.52 -10.47 7.58
N ILE A 121 6.75 -10.14 7.98
CA ILE A 121 7.12 -8.93 8.73
C ILE A 121 8.41 -8.35 8.15
N ALA A 122 8.43 -7.05 7.89
CA ALA A 122 9.63 -6.34 7.47
C ALA A 122 10.32 -5.71 8.68
N GLU A 123 11.54 -6.14 8.97
CA GLU A 123 12.36 -5.62 10.07
C GLU A 123 13.38 -4.60 9.53
N SER A 124 13.03 -3.32 9.58
CA SER A 124 13.98 -2.23 9.40
C SER A 124 15.04 -2.25 10.50
N GLY A 125 16.25 -1.86 10.17
CA GLY A 125 17.42 -1.98 11.05
C GLY A 125 18.11 -3.34 10.94
N ASN A 126 17.35 -4.45 10.90
CA ASN A 126 17.91 -5.76 10.57
C ASN A 126 18.11 -5.96 9.06
N GLY A 127 17.48 -5.13 8.23
CA GLY A 127 17.59 -5.22 6.77
C GLY A 127 17.07 -6.53 6.21
N ARG A 128 15.94 -7.03 6.72
CA ARG A 128 15.35 -8.32 6.29
C ARG A 128 13.84 -8.33 6.34
N ILE A 129 13.25 -9.27 5.62
CA ILE A 129 11.89 -9.75 5.84
C ILE A 129 11.97 -11.08 6.58
N VAL A 130 11.07 -11.31 7.52
CA VAL A 130 10.90 -12.60 8.17
C VAL A 130 9.48 -13.11 7.96
N GLU A 131 9.33 -14.43 7.81
CA GLU A 131 8.05 -15.11 7.86
C GLU A 131 7.95 -15.84 9.20
N VAL A 132 6.90 -15.55 9.93
CA VAL A 132 6.71 -16.00 11.31
C VAL A 132 5.46 -16.87 11.42
N ASP A 133 5.58 -18.05 12.01
CA ASP A 133 4.47 -18.97 12.20
C ASP A 133 3.54 -18.55 13.37
N LYS A 134 2.49 -19.34 13.61
CA LYS A 134 1.54 -19.10 14.69
C LYS A 134 2.14 -19.23 16.09
N ALA A 135 3.27 -19.90 16.22
CA ALA A 135 4.00 -20.03 17.49
C ALA A 135 5.00 -18.88 17.72
N GLY A 136 5.07 -17.91 16.81
CA GLY A 136 6.01 -16.79 16.88
C GLY A 136 7.43 -17.15 16.42
N LYS A 137 7.62 -18.32 15.77
CA LYS A 137 8.93 -18.78 15.29
C LYS A 137 9.16 -18.28 13.87
N ILE A 138 10.34 -17.73 13.60
CA ILE A 138 10.80 -17.41 12.24
C ILE A 138 11.01 -18.73 11.48
N VAL A 139 10.33 -18.89 10.36
CA VAL A 139 10.39 -20.07 9.48
C VAL A 139 11.09 -19.78 8.16
N HIS A 140 11.22 -18.48 7.80
CA HIS A 140 11.93 -18.04 6.61
C HIS A 140 12.46 -16.63 6.80
N GLU A 141 13.59 -16.30 6.17
CA GLU A 141 14.22 -15.00 6.17
C GLU A 141 14.65 -14.60 4.75
N VAL A 142 14.42 -13.34 4.40
CA VAL A 142 14.83 -12.76 3.12
C VAL A 142 15.70 -11.54 3.40
N PRO A 143 17.00 -11.58 3.05
CA PRO A 143 17.88 -10.44 3.23
C PRO A 143 17.53 -9.34 2.23
N LEU A 144 17.59 -8.07 2.67
CA LEU A 144 17.34 -6.91 1.84
C LEU A 144 18.63 -6.20 1.44
N THR A 145 18.66 -5.69 0.22
CA THR A 145 19.74 -4.83 -0.27
C THR A 145 19.42 -3.38 0.07
N LEU A 146 20.29 -2.73 0.85
CA LEU A 146 20.12 -1.35 1.30
C LEU A 146 21.32 -0.53 0.83
N GLU A 147 21.10 0.64 0.23
CA GLU A 147 22.12 1.60 -0.17
C GLU A 147 22.41 2.61 0.96
N HIS A 148 21.38 2.97 1.71
CA HIS A 148 21.43 3.91 2.81
C HIS A 148 20.77 3.31 4.06
N PRO A 149 21.42 2.35 4.75
CA PRO A 149 20.87 1.68 5.93
C PRO A 149 20.46 2.66 7.04
N ASP A 150 19.20 2.63 7.41
CA ASP A 150 18.62 3.44 8.48
C ASP A 150 17.42 2.69 9.08
N PRO A 151 17.43 2.36 10.39
CA PRO A 151 16.36 1.57 11.02
C PRO A 151 14.96 2.17 10.85
N HIS A 152 14.84 3.47 10.62
CA HIS A 152 13.56 4.12 10.37
C HIS A 152 13.15 4.11 8.89
N ARG A 153 14.11 3.99 7.96
CA ARG A 153 13.91 4.25 6.53
C ARG A 153 14.26 3.08 5.61
N ASP A 154 14.72 1.94 6.17
CA ASP A 154 15.08 0.76 5.37
C ASP A 154 13.90 0.21 4.58
N THR A 155 12.73 0.17 5.24
CA THR A 155 11.49 -0.30 4.61
C THR A 155 10.31 0.56 5.03
N ARG A 156 9.34 0.69 4.12
CA ARG A 156 7.98 1.14 4.43
C ARG A 156 7.00 0.01 4.09
N MET A 157 6.17 0.13 3.07
CA MET A 157 5.26 -0.92 2.69
C MET A 157 6.00 -2.10 2.06
N VAL A 158 5.69 -3.31 2.50
CA VAL A 158 6.12 -4.58 1.90
C VAL A 158 4.90 -5.46 1.66
N ARG A 159 4.82 -6.07 0.49
CA ARG A 159 3.75 -7.00 0.13
C ARG A 159 4.31 -8.26 -0.52
N LYS A 160 3.83 -9.42 -0.05
CA LYS A 160 4.09 -10.68 -0.74
C LYS A 160 3.18 -10.76 -1.97
N LEU A 161 3.80 -11.05 -3.12
CA LEU A 161 3.10 -11.14 -4.41
C LEU A 161 2.53 -12.54 -4.63
N ASP A 162 1.58 -12.66 -5.56
CA ASP A 162 1.01 -13.95 -5.98
C ASP A 162 2.08 -14.90 -6.56
N THR A 163 3.20 -14.35 -7.05
CA THR A 163 4.38 -15.11 -7.52
C THR A 163 5.21 -15.74 -6.39
N GLY A 164 4.96 -15.34 -5.14
CA GLY A 164 5.78 -15.69 -3.98
C GLY A 164 6.91 -14.69 -3.69
N ASN A 165 7.18 -13.74 -4.59
CA ASN A 165 8.17 -12.67 -4.41
C ASN A 165 7.68 -11.61 -3.43
N TYR A 166 8.58 -10.69 -3.05
CA TYR A 166 8.28 -9.59 -2.12
C TYR A 166 8.52 -8.24 -2.80
N LEU A 167 7.50 -7.39 -2.83
CA LEU A 167 7.60 -6.01 -3.31
C LEU A 167 7.87 -5.10 -2.12
N VAL A 168 9.01 -4.43 -2.12
CA VAL A 168 9.54 -3.66 -0.97
C VAL A 168 9.76 -2.21 -1.36
N CYS A 169 9.20 -1.29 -0.56
CA CYS A 169 9.48 0.13 -0.65
C CYS A 169 10.62 0.50 0.30
N HIS A 170 11.76 0.93 -0.23
CA HIS A 170 12.92 1.41 0.50
C HIS A 170 12.89 2.95 0.53
N GLU A 171 12.39 3.52 1.62
CA GLU A 171 12.25 4.97 1.76
C GLU A 171 13.58 5.69 1.66
N GLY A 172 14.60 5.20 2.40
CA GLY A 172 15.94 5.80 2.43
C GLY A 172 16.65 5.79 1.08
N ASP A 173 16.41 4.76 0.27
CA ASP A 173 16.98 4.62 -1.08
C ASP A 173 16.16 5.34 -2.14
N GLY A 174 14.89 5.68 -1.87
CA GLY A 174 13.94 6.17 -2.88
C GLY A 174 13.64 5.13 -3.96
N LYS A 175 13.62 3.85 -3.59
CA LYS A 175 13.49 2.73 -4.54
C LYS A 175 12.41 1.76 -4.13
N ILE A 176 11.78 1.15 -5.14
CA ILE A 176 10.94 -0.03 -4.98
C ILE A 176 11.72 -1.21 -5.59
N ARG A 177 11.89 -2.28 -4.82
CA ARG A 177 12.54 -3.51 -5.30
C ARG A 177 11.60 -4.70 -5.15
N GLU A 178 11.64 -5.59 -6.13
CA GLU A 178 11.05 -6.91 -6.02
C GLU A 178 12.17 -7.91 -5.73
N TYR A 179 11.99 -8.70 -4.69
CA TYR A 179 12.91 -9.75 -4.25
C TYR A 179 12.28 -11.10 -4.48
N ASP A 180 13.07 -12.07 -4.97
CA ASP A 180 12.66 -13.46 -4.95
C ASP A 180 12.75 -14.07 -3.53
N HIS A 181 12.40 -15.35 -3.43
CA HIS A 181 12.41 -16.09 -2.15
C HIS A 181 13.78 -16.08 -1.45
N ASP A 182 14.87 -16.03 -2.19
CA ASP A 182 16.23 -16.10 -1.67
C ASP A 182 16.86 -14.72 -1.42
N GLY A 183 16.09 -13.63 -1.63
CA GLY A 183 16.55 -12.25 -1.42
C GLY A 183 17.30 -11.66 -2.60
N LYS A 184 17.26 -12.28 -3.78
CA LYS A 184 17.81 -11.69 -5.00
C LYS A 184 16.85 -10.64 -5.55
N VAL A 185 17.37 -9.45 -5.86
CA VAL A 185 16.60 -8.41 -6.54
C VAL A 185 16.32 -8.83 -7.99
N VAL A 186 15.05 -8.92 -8.35
CA VAL A 186 14.60 -9.31 -9.71
C VAL A 186 13.99 -8.13 -10.48
N TRP A 187 13.60 -7.06 -9.80
CA TRP A 187 13.13 -5.83 -10.42
C TRP A 187 13.42 -4.63 -9.52
N THR A 188 13.65 -3.46 -10.12
CA THR A 188 13.86 -2.20 -9.40
C THR A 188 13.24 -1.03 -10.14
N TYR A 189 12.58 -0.15 -9.38
CA TYR A 189 12.17 1.17 -9.83
C TYR A 189 12.76 2.23 -8.91
N THR A 190 13.35 3.28 -9.49
CA THR A 190 13.86 4.43 -8.73
C THR A 190 12.87 5.58 -8.87
N LEU A 191 12.40 6.10 -7.73
CA LEU A 191 11.48 7.23 -7.70
C LEU A 191 12.24 8.53 -8.00
N GLU A 192 11.79 9.25 -9.01
CA GLU A 192 12.40 10.51 -9.43
C GLU A 192 11.67 11.71 -8.83
N LEU A 193 12.35 12.83 -8.70
CA LEU A 193 11.79 14.10 -8.20
C LEU A 193 10.70 14.71 -9.09
N GLY A 194 10.57 14.23 -10.35
CA GLY A 194 9.52 14.71 -11.26
C GLY A 194 9.65 16.18 -11.67
N GLY A 195 10.88 16.67 -11.76
CA GLY A 195 11.18 18.05 -12.18
C GLY A 195 11.04 19.11 -11.07
N ARG A 196 10.74 18.72 -9.82
CA ARG A 196 10.71 19.62 -8.65
C ARG A 196 11.98 19.46 -7.82
N PRO A 197 12.50 20.53 -7.21
CA PRO A 197 13.64 20.43 -6.28
C PRO A 197 13.21 19.71 -4.98
N ARG A 198 14.18 19.13 -4.27
CA ARG A 198 13.95 18.64 -2.90
C ARG A 198 13.56 19.79 -1.97
N SER A 199 12.63 19.50 -1.07
CA SER A 199 12.22 20.38 0.02
C SER A 199 11.95 19.53 1.26
N PRO A 200 12.46 19.91 2.46
CA PRO A 200 12.18 19.19 3.70
C PRO A 200 10.70 19.33 4.10
N GLY A 201 10.21 18.39 4.92
CA GLY A 201 8.86 18.37 5.45
C GLY A 201 8.04 17.18 4.99
N HIS A 202 6.97 16.89 5.74
CA HIS A 202 6.03 15.80 5.44
C HIS A 202 4.69 16.33 4.91
N GLY A 203 4.42 17.63 5.04
CA GLY A 203 3.24 18.28 4.51
C GLY A 203 3.35 18.60 3.02
N PRO A 204 2.40 19.41 2.50
CA PRO A 204 2.38 19.81 1.09
C PRO A 204 3.62 20.61 0.63
N GLU A 205 4.37 21.20 1.56
CA GLU A 205 5.63 21.93 1.31
C GLU A 205 6.83 21.00 1.05
N GLY A 206 6.77 19.78 1.62
CA GLY A 206 7.81 18.77 1.44
C GLY A 206 7.84 18.23 0.03
N HIS A 207 9.02 17.81 -0.45
CA HIS A 207 9.17 17.08 -1.72
C HIS A 207 10.48 16.30 -1.75
N GLY A 208 10.39 15.04 -2.07
CA GLY A 208 11.55 14.15 -2.10
C GLY A 208 11.32 12.87 -2.89
N THR A 209 12.11 11.86 -2.58
CA THR A 209 12.01 10.52 -3.17
C THR A 209 11.74 9.44 -2.11
N GLU A 210 11.32 9.85 -0.93
CA GLU A 210 11.00 8.97 0.19
C GLU A 210 9.67 8.23 -0.08
N VAL A 211 9.76 7.12 -0.84
CA VAL A 211 8.62 6.30 -1.25
C VAL A 211 7.99 5.60 -0.05
N PHE A 212 6.64 5.58 0.00
CA PHE A 212 5.93 4.90 1.09
C PHE A 212 5.40 3.52 0.69
N GLY A 213 4.69 3.40 -0.44
CA GLY A 213 3.98 2.18 -0.77
C GLY A 213 3.98 1.83 -2.25
N ALA A 214 3.81 0.55 -2.55
CA ALA A 214 3.64 0.07 -3.91
C ALA A 214 2.77 -1.19 -3.96
N LEU A 215 1.96 -1.31 -5.00
CA LEU A 215 1.12 -2.48 -5.27
C LEU A 215 1.38 -2.99 -6.69
N ARG A 216 1.62 -4.30 -6.83
CA ARG A 216 1.64 -4.95 -8.14
C ARG A 216 0.21 -5.17 -8.61
N LEU A 217 -0.15 -4.60 -9.76
CA LEU A 217 -1.47 -4.73 -10.36
C LEU A 217 -1.60 -6.04 -11.17
N LYS A 218 -2.84 -6.45 -11.47
CA LYS A 218 -3.12 -7.66 -12.26
C LYS A 218 -2.56 -7.59 -13.69
N ASN A 219 -2.41 -6.39 -14.26
CA ASN A 219 -1.82 -6.17 -15.59
C ASN A 219 -0.29 -6.19 -15.60
N GLY A 220 0.36 -6.45 -14.45
CA GLY A 220 1.81 -6.44 -14.29
C GLY A 220 2.43 -5.08 -13.97
N ASN A 221 1.68 -3.99 -14.09
CA ASN A 221 2.15 -2.66 -13.70
C ASN A 221 2.29 -2.53 -12.18
N THR A 222 3.01 -1.52 -11.73
CA THR A 222 3.16 -1.19 -10.32
C THR A 222 2.54 0.17 -10.03
N LEU A 223 1.57 0.20 -9.12
CA LEU A 223 1.01 1.44 -8.56
C LEU A 223 1.87 1.87 -7.37
N ILE A 224 2.26 3.14 -7.30
CA ILE A 224 3.23 3.68 -6.34
C ILE A 224 2.62 4.85 -5.57
N ALA A 225 2.63 4.75 -4.24
CA ALA A 225 2.40 5.86 -3.31
C ALA A 225 3.74 6.54 -3.04
N GLY A 226 3.95 7.71 -3.60
CA GLY A 226 5.24 8.37 -3.63
C GLY A 226 5.72 8.95 -2.29
N GLY A 227 4.99 8.77 -1.18
CA GLY A 227 5.36 9.39 0.08
C GLY A 227 5.46 10.92 -0.08
N ASN A 228 6.56 11.53 0.32
CA ASN A 228 6.78 12.97 0.15
C ASN A 228 7.09 13.40 -1.30
N ASN A 229 7.03 12.50 -2.26
CA ASN A 229 7.00 12.85 -3.68
C ASN A 229 5.68 13.54 -4.07
N ASN A 230 4.66 13.40 -3.22
CA ASN A 230 3.34 14.00 -3.34
C ASN A 230 2.64 13.65 -4.67
N ARG A 231 2.91 12.45 -5.17
CA ARG A 231 2.35 11.90 -6.40
C ARG A 231 1.97 10.44 -6.23
N ILE A 232 1.04 10.01 -7.07
CA ILE A 232 0.76 8.59 -7.30
C ILE A 232 1.16 8.30 -8.74
N LEU A 233 1.88 7.20 -8.95
CA LEU A 233 2.34 6.78 -10.27
C LEU A 233 1.88 5.36 -10.56
N GLU A 234 1.56 5.06 -11.81
CA GLU A 234 1.52 3.70 -12.33
C GLU A 234 2.63 3.53 -13.36
N VAL A 235 3.49 2.53 -13.15
CA VAL A 235 4.63 2.26 -14.02
C VAL A 235 4.56 0.84 -14.57
N THR A 236 5.04 0.65 -15.80
CA THR A 236 5.18 -0.69 -16.41
C THR A 236 6.35 -1.46 -15.80
N SER A 237 6.50 -2.72 -16.16
CA SER A 237 7.67 -3.55 -15.80
C SER A 237 9.00 -2.94 -16.26
N GLU A 238 9.00 -2.19 -17.37
CA GLU A 238 10.16 -1.48 -17.91
C GLU A 238 10.40 -0.12 -17.23
N GLY A 239 9.59 0.25 -16.22
CA GLY A 239 9.70 1.52 -15.48
C GLY A 239 9.09 2.73 -16.19
N LYS A 240 8.31 2.53 -17.28
CA LYS A 240 7.64 3.65 -17.96
C LYS A 240 6.37 4.06 -17.22
N THR A 241 6.24 5.33 -16.86
CA THR A 241 5.00 5.88 -16.29
C THR A 241 3.89 5.86 -17.35
N VAL A 242 2.76 5.22 -17.03
CA VAL A 242 1.57 5.12 -17.89
C VAL A 242 0.37 5.86 -17.32
N TRP A 243 0.41 6.21 -16.05
CA TRP A 243 -0.58 7.07 -15.39
C TRP A 243 0.07 7.76 -14.18
N SER A 244 -0.35 8.99 -13.89
CA SER A 244 0.08 9.73 -12.69
C SER A 244 -1.06 10.58 -12.15
N LEU A 245 -0.98 10.88 -10.86
CA LEU A 245 -1.78 11.91 -10.20
C LEU A 245 -0.81 12.82 -9.44
N ASP A 246 -0.71 14.08 -9.87
CA ASP A 246 0.22 15.05 -9.33
C ASP A 246 -0.39 15.86 -8.17
N GLN A 247 0.45 16.52 -7.40
CA GLN A 247 0.15 17.14 -6.11
C GLN A 247 -1.10 18.02 -6.09
N ARG A 248 -1.38 18.79 -7.16
CA ARG A 248 -2.46 19.78 -7.21
C ARG A 248 -3.41 19.54 -8.38
N GLU A 249 -3.47 18.33 -8.85
CA GLU A 249 -4.26 17.98 -10.03
C GLU A 249 -5.75 17.75 -9.72
N LEU A 250 -6.07 17.47 -8.44
CA LEU A 250 -7.45 17.30 -7.98
C LEU A 250 -8.02 18.64 -7.50
N PRO A 251 -9.22 19.05 -7.95
CA PRO A 251 -9.88 20.25 -7.45
C PRO A 251 -10.11 20.19 -5.93
N GLY A 252 -9.56 21.15 -5.20
CA GLY A 252 -9.77 21.29 -3.75
C GLY A 252 -9.04 20.26 -2.89
N ILE A 253 -8.14 19.44 -3.47
CA ILE A 253 -7.29 18.50 -2.74
C ILE A 253 -5.83 18.75 -3.10
N THR A 254 -5.00 18.99 -2.09
CA THR A 254 -3.54 19.03 -2.24
C THR A 254 -2.97 17.74 -1.66
N LEU A 255 -2.20 17.02 -2.46
CA LEU A 255 -1.50 15.82 -2.00
C LEU A 255 -0.29 16.19 -1.15
N ALA A 256 -0.08 15.42 -0.07
CA ALA A 256 1.10 15.54 0.79
C ALA A 256 1.84 14.20 0.87
N TRP A 257 2.04 13.66 2.05
CA TRP A 257 2.68 12.36 2.23
C TRP A 257 1.72 11.23 1.82
N ILE A 258 1.85 10.73 0.60
CA ILE A 258 0.98 9.68 0.05
C ILE A 258 1.36 8.33 0.62
N THR A 259 0.40 7.66 1.26
CA THR A 259 0.64 6.44 2.05
C THR A 259 -0.24 5.27 1.62
N THR A 260 -1.39 5.09 2.25
CA THR A 260 -2.33 4.01 1.97
C THR A 260 -2.68 3.91 0.49
N LEU A 261 -2.67 2.69 -0.04
CA LEU A 261 -3.18 2.37 -1.38
C LEU A 261 -4.14 1.18 -1.32
N HIS A 262 -5.29 1.31 -2.00
CA HIS A 262 -6.11 0.18 -2.40
C HIS A 262 -6.41 0.32 -3.89
N ALA A 263 -6.07 -0.71 -4.67
CA ALA A 263 -6.38 -0.75 -6.10
C ALA A 263 -7.62 -1.62 -6.32
N LEU A 264 -8.73 -0.98 -6.71
CA LEU A 264 -10.02 -1.62 -6.90
C LEU A 264 -10.11 -2.30 -8.28
N PRO A 265 -10.92 -3.37 -8.44
CA PRO A 265 -11.08 -4.07 -9.72
C PRO A 265 -11.62 -3.20 -10.85
N ASN A 266 -12.39 -2.15 -10.53
CA ASN A 266 -12.92 -1.18 -11.50
C ASN A 266 -11.87 -0.15 -11.95
N GLY A 267 -10.63 -0.23 -11.43
CA GLY A 267 -9.54 0.68 -11.72
C GLY A 267 -9.45 1.89 -10.79
N ASN A 268 -10.43 2.14 -9.93
CA ASN A 268 -10.34 3.21 -8.94
C ASN A 268 -9.23 2.92 -7.92
N ILE A 269 -8.75 3.98 -7.29
CA ILE A 269 -7.68 3.90 -6.29
C ILE A 269 -8.15 4.61 -5.03
N ILE A 270 -8.05 3.95 -3.87
CA ILE A 270 -8.14 4.64 -2.58
C ILE A 270 -6.74 5.01 -2.12
N VAL A 271 -6.61 6.24 -1.65
CA VAL A 271 -5.32 6.90 -1.36
C VAL A 271 -5.35 7.48 0.05
N GLY A 272 -4.29 7.26 0.81
CA GLY A 272 -4.00 7.97 2.06
C GLY A 272 -3.22 9.25 1.79
N ASN A 273 -3.68 10.36 2.36
CA ASN A 273 -3.11 11.70 2.21
C ASN A 273 -2.65 12.22 3.58
N CYS A 274 -1.65 11.57 4.14
CA CYS A 274 -1.09 11.86 5.45
C CYS A 274 -0.42 13.26 5.47
N HIS A 275 -0.48 13.96 6.59
CA HIS A 275 0.09 15.31 6.79
C HIS A 275 -0.43 16.42 5.86
N ALA A 276 -1.55 16.19 5.15
CA ALA A 276 -2.10 17.17 4.21
C ALA A 276 -2.85 18.33 4.86
N GLY A 277 -3.12 18.26 6.17
CA GLY A 277 -3.90 19.25 6.92
C GLY A 277 -5.42 19.01 6.89
N PRO A 278 -6.17 19.61 7.82
CA PRO A 278 -7.59 19.35 7.99
C PRO A 278 -8.48 19.86 6.85
N GLU A 279 -8.00 20.72 6.00
CA GLU A 279 -8.67 21.17 4.77
C GLU A 279 -8.67 20.08 3.68
N ASN A 280 -7.78 19.11 3.77
CA ASN A 280 -7.70 17.99 2.85
C ASN A 280 -8.32 16.70 3.43
N PRO A 281 -8.83 15.77 2.64
CA PRO A 281 -9.26 14.46 3.15
C PRO A 281 -8.05 13.64 3.60
N GLN A 282 -8.23 12.84 4.67
CA GLN A 282 -7.25 11.85 5.12
C GLN A 282 -7.18 10.66 4.18
N LEU A 283 -8.34 10.24 3.62
CA LEU A 283 -8.43 9.24 2.56
C LEU A 283 -9.38 9.75 1.47
N PHE A 284 -9.15 9.34 0.24
CA PHE A 284 -10.08 9.58 -0.86
C PHE A 284 -10.00 8.45 -1.90
N GLU A 285 -11.13 8.22 -2.59
CA GLU A 285 -11.19 7.36 -3.76
C GLU A 285 -11.20 8.22 -5.02
N VAL A 286 -10.34 7.86 -5.96
CA VAL A 286 -10.18 8.57 -7.23
C VAL A 286 -10.27 7.60 -8.41
N THR A 287 -10.97 8.02 -9.47
CA THR A 287 -11.05 7.29 -10.73
C THR A 287 -9.79 7.49 -11.57
N ARG A 288 -9.62 6.68 -12.63
CA ARG A 288 -8.52 6.87 -13.61
C ARG A 288 -8.63 8.19 -14.37
N ASP A 289 -9.85 8.75 -14.50
CA ASP A 289 -10.09 10.08 -15.08
C ASP A 289 -9.91 11.21 -14.04
N LYS A 290 -9.32 10.90 -12.88
CA LYS A 290 -9.00 11.85 -11.81
C LYS A 290 -10.22 12.55 -11.21
N LYS A 291 -11.33 11.83 -11.09
CA LYS A 291 -12.53 12.29 -10.39
C LYS A 291 -12.56 11.68 -9.00
N VAL A 292 -12.71 12.51 -7.97
CA VAL A 292 -12.90 12.06 -6.59
C VAL A 292 -14.35 11.59 -6.44
N VAL A 293 -14.52 10.34 -6.00
CA VAL A 293 -15.85 9.71 -5.85
C VAL A 293 -16.20 9.41 -4.40
N TRP A 294 -15.22 9.43 -3.50
CA TRP A 294 -15.40 9.30 -2.06
C TRP A 294 -14.28 10.00 -1.31
N THR A 295 -14.58 10.50 -0.09
CA THR A 295 -13.61 11.09 0.83
C THR A 295 -13.89 10.67 2.26
N PHE A 296 -12.82 10.53 3.05
CA PHE A 296 -12.88 10.31 4.49
C PHE A 296 -12.17 11.45 5.22
N ARG A 297 -12.86 12.01 6.22
CA ARG A 297 -12.36 13.06 7.10
C ARG A 297 -12.85 12.80 8.51
N ASP A 298 -11.97 12.34 9.37
CA ASP A 298 -12.27 12.18 10.79
C ASP A 298 -11.10 12.64 11.66
N PHE A 299 -10.86 13.93 11.66
CA PHE A 299 -9.81 14.56 12.47
C PHE A 299 -10.15 14.59 13.97
N LYS A 300 -11.38 14.23 14.36
CA LYS A 300 -11.76 14.03 15.76
C LYS A 300 -11.14 12.75 16.30
N THR A 301 -11.36 11.63 15.62
CA THR A 301 -10.82 10.31 15.99
C THR A 301 -9.35 10.21 15.65
N PHE A 302 -8.98 10.53 14.40
CA PHE A 302 -7.61 10.49 13.94
C PHE A 302 -7.03 11.90 13.81
N GLY A 303 -5.70 12.01 13.75
CA GLY A 303 -5.03 13.29 13.53
C GLY A 303 -4.62 13.50 12.09
N ASN A 304 -3.60 14.34 11.94
CA ASN A 304 -2.97 14.61 10.65
C ASN A 304 -1.91 13.57 10.26
N GLY A 305 -1.60 12.64 11.15
CA GLY A 305 -0.57 11.59 10.99
C GLY A 305 -1.12 10.23 10.55
N LEU A 306 -2.35 10.16 10.00
CA LEU A 306 -2.96 8.91 9.58
C LEU A 306 -2.18 8.32 8.38
N ALA A 307 -1.19 7.46 8.69
CA ALA A 307 -0.31 6.87 7.69
C ALA A 307 -0.84 5.55 7.12
N SER A 308 -1.70 4.83 7.84
CA SER A 308 -2.26 3.56 7.36
C SER A 308 -3.73 3.42 7.68
N ALA A 309 -4.46 2.89 6.70
CA ALA A 309 -5.87 2.54 6.83
C ALA A 309 -6.20 1.26 6.06
N HIS A 310 -7.12 0.46 6.62
CA HIS A 310 -7.78 -0.64 5.94
C HIS A 310 -9.23 -0.25 5.69
N VAL A 311 -9.55 0.12 4.45
CA VAL A 311 -10.92 0.42 4.02
C VAL A 311 -11.65 -0.89 3.77
N LEU A 312 -12.82 -1.05 4.36
CA LEU A 312 -13.57 -2.30 4.42
C LEU A 312 -14.83 -2.25 3.55
N GLY A 313 -15.27 -3.44 3.12
CA GLY A 313 -16.43 -3.56 2.23
C GLY A 313 -16.11 -3.24 0.78
N LEU A 314 -14.83 -3.25 0.43
CA LEU A 314 -14.37 -3.09 -0.95
C LEU A 314 -14.69 -4.35 -1.79
N PRO A 315 -14.83 -4.20 -3.13
CA PRO A 315 -15.07 -5.32 -4.03
C PRO A 315 -13.99 -6.41 -3.91
N GLU A 316 -14.39 -7.66 -4.11
CA GLU A 316 -13.48 -8.80 -4.18
C GLU A 316 -12.41 -8.56 -5.26
N GLY A 317 -11.17 -8.95 -4.96
CA GLY A 317 -10.02 -8.74 -5.85
C GLY A 317 -9.38 -7.36 -5.74
N THR A 318 -9.83 -6.51 -4.79
CA THR A 318 -9.09 -5.30 -4.40
C THR A 318 -7.70 -5.68 -3.89
N ARG A 319 -6.66 -4.99 -4.36
CA ARG A 319 -5.28 -5.15 -3.88
C ARG A 319 -4.95 -4.03 -2.88
N ARG A 320 -4.18 -4.42 -1.90
CA ARG A 320 -3.83 -3.53 -0.78
C ARG A 320 -2.36 -3.71 -0.37
#